data_8ee8f0842a9c60aa57de115fd18aa1ae
#
_entry.id   8ee8f0842a9c60aa57de115fd18aa1ae
#
_cell.length_a   1.000
_cell.length_b   1.000
_cell.length_c   1.000
_cell.angle_alpha   90.00
_cell.angle_beta   90.00
_cell.angle_gamma   90.00
#
_symmetry.space_group_name_H-M   'P 1'
#
loop_
_entity.id
_entity.type
_entity.pdbx_description
1 polymer ?
#
loop_
_entity_poly.entity_id
_entity_poly.type
_entity_poly.pdbx_seq_one_letter_code
_entity_poly.pdbx_strand_id
1 'polypeptide(L)'
;VSTALERNIKKYDLQIRQMRDTEKRDKYRVYGELLNTYGYSAEPGAKSLTCPNYYTGEDITIPLDPTLSTGENAKKYFEKYNKLKRTFEALSDLTLETKAEVEHLESISTSLDIAQKEEDLVQIREELIASGYIRRKGPGRGKKVKITSVPFHYVSVDGYDIYVGKNNYQNEELTFRFATGGD
;
A
#
# COMPACT_ATOMS: atom_id res chain seq x y z
N VAL A 1 -6.45 12.35 -14.82
CA VAL A 1 -6.80 11.57 -13.63
C VAL A 1 -6.86 10.09 -13.99
N SER A 2 -7.75 9.64 -14.90
CA SER A 2 -7.95 8.22 -15.25
C SER A 2 -6.65 7.45 -15.56
N THR A 3 -5.79 7.97 -16.42
CA THR A 3 -4.50 7.33 -16.76
C THR A 3 -3.57 7.18 -15.55
N ALA A 4 -3.54 8.17 -14.64
CA ALA A 4 -2.75 8.10 -13.43
C ALA A 4 -3.33 7.06 -12.47
N LEU A 5 -4.65 7.04 -12.31
CA LEU A 5 -5.38 6.07 -11.48
C LEU A 5 -5.14 4.64 -11.97
N GLU A 6 -5.35 4.35 -13.26
CA GLU A 6 -5.10 3.02 -13.84
C GLU A 6 -3.65 2.54 -13.63
N ARG A 7 -2.68 3.45 -13.80
CA ARG A 7 -1.26 3.12 -13.57
C ARG A 7 -0.99 2.78 -12.12
N ASN A 8 -1.57 3.52 -11.17
CA ASN A 8 -1.37 3.27 -9.75
C ASN A 8 -2.11 2.01 -9.28
N ILE A 9 -3.29 1.71 -9.79
CA ILE A 9 -3.96 0.43 -9.54
C ILE A 9 -3.10 -0.75 -10.01
N LYS A 10 -2.57 -0.70 -11.23
CA LYS A 10 -1.67 -1.75 -11.73
C LYS A 10 -0.40 -1.90 -10.89
N LYS A 11 0.17 -0.79 -10.43
CA LYS A 11 1.32 -0.78 -9.53
C LYS A 11 0.98 -1.43 -8.18
N TYR A 12 -0.16 -1.09 -7.60
CA TYR A 12 -0.65 -1.66 -6.34
C TYR A 12 -0.85 -3.18 -6.46
N ASP A 13 -1.53 -3.64 -7.51
CA ASP A 13 -1.74 -5.07 -7.76
C ASP A 13 -0.43 -5.85 -7.89
N LEU A 14 0.56 -5.27 -8.58
CA LEU A 14 1.89 -5.87 -8.70
C LEU A 14 2.58 -5.97 -7.34
N GLN A 15 2.52 -4.93 -6.53
CA GLN A 15 3.10 -4.90 -5.18
C GLN A 15 2.45 -5.97 -4.28
N ILE A 16 1.12 -6.10 -4.30
CA ILE A 16 0.39 -7.15 -3.56
C ILE A 16 0.83 -8.55 -3.98
N ARG A 17 0.98 -8.81 -5.28
CA ARG A 17 1.47 -10.10 -5.79
C ARG A 17 2.90 -10.39 -5.29
N GLN A 18 3.79 -9.41 -5.37
CA GLN A 18 5.15 -9.53 -4.87
C GLN A 18 5.21 -9.77 -3.36
N MET A 19 4.33 -9.13 -2.58
CA MET A 19 4.21 -9.37 -1.13
C MET A 19 3.80 -10.82 -0.84
N ARG A 20 2.82 -11.37 -1.56
CA ARG A 20 2.42 -12.79 -1.41
C ARG A 20 3.59 -13.75 -1.68
N ASP A 21 4.44 -13.45 -2.66
CA ASP A 21 5.63 -14.27 -2.93
C ASP A 21 6.62 -14.29 -1.78
N THR A 22 6.57 -13.31 -0.86
CA THR A 22 7.42 -13.28 0.32
C THR A 22 6.86 -14.12 1.49
N GLU A 23 5.61 -14.57 1.45
CA GLU A 23 4.97 -15.34 2.54
C GLU A 23 5.71 -16.66 2.83
N LYS A 24 6.31 -17.25 1.80
CA LYS A 24 7.15 -18.46 1.93
C LYS A 24 8.46 -18.24 2.72
N ARG A 25 8.76 -17.01 3.20
CA ARG A 25 9.97 -16.73 3.98
C ARG A 25 10.05 -17.54 5.26
N ASP A 26 8.92 -17.73 5.95
CA ASP A 26 8.90 -18.49 7.21
C ASP A 26 9.33 -19.95 7.04
N LYS A 27 9.02 -20.56 5.90
CA LYS A 27 9.53 -21.88 5.52
C LYS A 27 11.06 -21.93 5.54
N TYR A 28 11.73 -20.91 5.02
CA TYR A 28 13.20 -20.88 5.02
C TYR A 28 13.79 -20.65 6.40
N ARG A 29 13.11 -19.88 7.26
CA ARG A 29 13.51 -19.75 8.67
C ARG A 29 13.45 -21.10 9.37
N VAL A 30 12.31 -21.79 9.25
CA VAL A 30 12.10 -23.11 9.83
C VAL A 30 13.18 -24.11 9.33
N TYR A 31 13.47 -24.13 8.04
CA TYR A 31 14.52 -24.99 7.48
C TYR A 31 15.89 -24.70 8.10
N GLY A 32 16.26 -23.42 8.23
CA GLY A 32 17.52 -23.03 8.85
C GLY A 32 17.62 -23.46 10.32
N GLU A 33 16.55 -23.28 11.09
CA GLU A 33 16.48 -23.66 12.51
C GLU A 33 16.54 -25.19 12.69
N LEU A 34 15.80 -25.96 11.90
CA LEU A 34 15.80 -27.41 11.94
C LEU A 34 17.17 -28.00 11.53
N LEU A 35 17.84 -27.39 10.53
CA LEU A 35 19.20 -27.80 10.16
C LEU A 35 20.20 -27.48 11.24
N ASN A 36 20.06 -26.40 11.99
CA ASN A 36 20.92 -26.15 13.15
C ASN A 36 20.71 -27.16 14.29
N THR A 37 19.48 -27.66 14.43
CA THR A 37 19.09 -28.61 15.49
C THR A 37 19.42 -30.04 15.13
N TYR A 38 19.11 -30.48 13.90
CA TYR A 38 19.18 -31.89 13.47
C TYR A 38 20.23 -32.15 12.39
N GLY A 39 20.93 -31.10 11.93
CA GLY A 39 21.91 -31.23 10.83
C GLY A 39 23.05 -32.21 11.09
N TYR A 40 23.36 -32.53 12.36
CA TYR A 40 24.36 -33.52 12.73
C TYR A 40 24.01 -34.95 12.26
N SER A 41 22.72 -35.22 12.00
CA SER A 41 22.27 -36.54 11.53
C SER A 41 22.34 -36.70 10.01
N ALA A 42 22.65 -35.65 9.28
CA ALA A 42 22.77 -35.70 7.83
C ALA A 42 24.14 -36.21 7.40
N GLU A 43 24.15 -37.16 6.46
CA GLU A 43 25.41 -37.66 5.88
C GLU A 43 26.04 -36.58 4.97
N PRO A 44 27.38 -36.52 4.89
CA PRO A 44 28.06 -35.64 3.96
C PRO A 44 27.61 -35.89 2.51
N GLY A 45 27.25 -34.85 1.79
CA GLY A 45 26.75 -34.96 0.40
C GLY A 45 25.28 -35.37 0.27
N ALA A 46 24.52 -35.42 1.36
CA ALA A 46 23.08 -35.69 1.32
C ALA A 46 22.35 -34.60 0.55
N LYS A 47 21.36 -35.02 -0.24
CA LYS A 47 20.49 -34.08 -1.03
C LYS A 47 19.28 -33.59 -0.25
N SER A 48 18.99 -34.21 0.88
CA SER A 48 17.87 -33.83 1.77
C SER A 48 18.10 -34.36 3.17
N LEU A 49 17.45 -33.76 4.15
CA LEU A 49 17.36 -34.23 5.53
C LEU A 49 15.87 -34.30 5.91
N THR A 50 15.41 -35.46 6.39
CA THR A 50 14.09 -35.61 7.01
C THR A 50 14.25 -35.58 8.51
N CYS A 51 13.53 -34.69 9.18
CA CYS A 51 13.60 -34.55 10.63
C CYS A 51 12.23 -34.08 11.20
N PRO A 52 12.01 -34.29 12.51
CA PRO A 52 10.80 -33.78 13.16
C PRO A 52 10.75 -32.26 13.12
N ASN A 53 9.61 -31.72 12.70
CA ASN A 53 9.34 -30.28 12.78
C ASN A 53 8.66 -29.99 14.13
N TYR A 54 9.38 -29.45 15.08
CA TYR A 54 8.86 -29.14 16.42
C TYR A 54 7.80 -28.04 16.46
N TYR A 55 7.58 -27.33 15.34
CA TYR A 55 6.47 -26.36 15.22
C TYR A 55 5.13 -27.01 14.87
N THR A 56 5.15 -28.10 14.09
CA THR A 56 3.94 -28.77 13.60
C THR A 56 3.73 -30.16 14.21
N GLY A 57 4.78 -30.76 14.78
CA GLY A 57 4.77 -32.13 15.27
C GLY A 57 4.89 -33.21 14.19
N GLU A 58 5.00 -32.84 12.93
CA GLU A 58 5.11 -33.74 11.77
C GLU A 58 6.54 -33.76 11.24
N ASP A 59 6.91 -34.82 10.53
CA ASP A 59 8.20 -34.90 9.86
C ASP A 59 8.22 -33.98 8.63
N ILE A 60 9.35 -33.33 8.42
CA ILE A 60 9.58 -32.45 7.27
C ILE A 60 10.86 -32.85 6.54
N THR A 61 10.84 -32.83 5.21
CA THR A 61 12.01 -33.07 4.38
C THR A 61 12.57 -31.75 3.86
N ILE A 62 13.80 -31.45 4.27
CA ILE A 62 14.51 -30.21 3.92
C ILE A 62 15.47 -30.51 2.78
N PRO A 63 15.35 -29.87 1.61
CA PRO A 63 16.31 -30.01 0.52
C PRO A 63 17.68 -29.45 0.91
N LEU A 64 18.75 -30.15 0.55
CA LEU A 64 20.12 -29.73 0.80
C LEU A 64 20.90 -29.60 -0.51
N ASP A 65 21.81 -28.66 -0.52
CA ASP A 65 22.89 -28.60 -1.50
C ASP A 65 24.00 -29.58 -1.08
N PRO A 66 24.23 -30.66 -1.84
CA PRO A 66 25.20 -31.71 -1.43
C PRO A 66 26.64 -31.24 -1.47
N THR A 67 26.92 -30.09 -2.07
CA THR A 67 28.27 -29.50 -2.12
C THR A 67 28.59 -28.66 -0.88
N LEU A 68 27.59 -28.40 -0.04
CA LEU A 68 27.69 -27.59 1.16
C LEU A 68 27.51 -28.45 2.42
N SER A 69 28.16 -28.05 3.49
CA SER A 69 27.87 -28.59 4.83
C SER A 69 26.46 -28.25 5.29
N THR A 70 25.93 -28.94 6.29
CA THR A 70 24.62 -28.65 6.87
C THR A 70 24.54 -27.25 7.45
N GLY A 71 25.60 -26.75 8.07
CA GLY A 71 25.72 -25.39 8.57
C GLY A 71 25.68 -24.32 7.47
N GLU A 72 26.34 -24.58 6.34
CA GLU A 72 26.32 -23.69 5.17
C GLU A 72 24.93 -23.71 4.50
N ASN A 73 24.27 -24.86 4.42
CA ASN A 73 22.89 -24.97 3.98
C ASN A 73 21.93 -24.15 4.90
N ALA A 74 22.08 -24.26 6.21
CA ALA A 74 21.33 -23.50 7.18
C ALA A 74 21.52 -21.98 6.97
N LYS A 75 22.78 -21.54 6.83
CA LYS A 75 23.12 -20.14 6.53
C LYS A 75 22.45 -19.65 5.25
N LYS A 76 22.50 -20.45 4.18
CA LYS A 76 21.85 -20.14 2.89
C LYS A 76 20.33 -19.98 3.01
N TYR A 77 19.67 -20.77 3.87
CA TYR A 77 18.25 -20.62 4.16
C TYR A 77 17.96 -19.36 4.98
N PHE A 78 18.76 -19.01 5.98
CA PHE A 78 18.62 -17.75 6.70
C PHE A 78 18.85 -16.52 5.81
N GLU A 79 19.79 -16.58 4.89
CA GLU A 79 20.01 -15.52 3.89
C GLU A 79 18.78 -15.32 3.00
N LYS A 80 18.15 -16.42 2.54
CA LYS A 80 16.88 -16.35 1.78
C LYS A 80 15.74 -15.75 2.61
N TYR A 81 15.61 -16.19 3.87
CA TYR A 81 14.64 -15.63 4.80
C TYR A 81 14.82 -14.12 4.97
N ASN A 82 16.04 -13.69 5.30
CA ASN A 82 16.36 -12.28 5.52
C ASN A 82 16.13 -11.42 4.27
N LYS A 83 16.47 -11.94 3.09
CA LYS A 83 16.19 -11.25 1.82
C LYS A 83 14.68 -11.05 1.61
N LEU A 84 13.88 -12.09 1.77
CA LEU A 84 12.44 -12.03 1.60
C LEU A 84 11.77 -11.15 2.67
N LYS A 85 12.26 -11.20 3.92
CA LYS A 85 11.80 -10.33 5.02
C LYS A 85 11.99 -8.86 4.68
N ARG A 86 13.20 -8.45 4.27
CA ARG A 86 13.49 -7.07 3.86
C ARG A 86 12.64 -6.63 2.67
N THR A 87 12.42 -7.52 1.70
CA THR A 87 11.56 -7.26 0.55
C THR A 87 10.11 -7.03 0.99
N PHE A 88 9.59 -7.83 1.92
CA PHE A 88 8.25 -7.66 2.47
C PHE A 88 8.10 -6.31 3.19
N GLU A 89 9.04 -5.97 4.07
CA GLU A 89 9.03 -4.70 4.80
C GLU A 89 9.02 -3.50 3.85
N ALA A 90 9.93 -3.48 2.87
CA ALA A 90 9.98 -2.41 1.87
C ALA A 90 8.71 -2.31 1.00
N LEU A 91 8.14 -3.46 0.60
CA LEU A 91 6.89 -3.49 -0.18
C LEU A 91 5.69 -3.08 0.66
N SER A 92 5.67 -3.38 1.96
CA SER A 92 4.59 -2.98 2.87
C SER A 92 4.41 -1.46 2.88
N ASP A 93 5.49 -0.72 3.09
CA ASP A 93 5.47 0.74 3.12
C ASP A 93 5.06 1.31 1.75
N LEU A 94 5.69 0.84 0.67
CA LEU A 94 5.37 1.28 -0.70
C LEU A 94 3.92 0.96 -1.10
N THR A 95 3.37 -0.13 -0.60
CA THR A 95 1.98 -0.53 -0.89
C THR A 95 0.99 0.38 -0.18
N LEU A 96 1.28 0.78 1.07
CA LEU A 96 0.47 1.76 1.80
C LEU A 96 0.47 3.13 1.11
N GLU A 97 1.64 3.61 0.67
CA GLU A 97 1.74 4.87 -0.08
C GLU A 97 0.96 4.79 -1.40
N THR A 98 1.12 3.70 -2.16
CA THR A 98 0.41 3.53 -3.45
C THR A 98 -1.10 3.43 -3.24
N LYS A 99 -1.55 2.77 -2.17
CA LYS A 99 -2.97 2.68 -1.81
C LYS A 99 -3.54 4.06 -1.52
N ALA A 100 -2.87 4.86 -0.70
CA ALA A 100 -3.29 6.22 -0.39
C ALA A 100 -3.37 7.10 -1.65
N GLU A 101 -2.44 6.93 -2.59
CA GLU A 101 -2.45 7.64 -3.88
C GLU A 101 -3.63 7.20 -4.76
N VAL A 102 -3.98 5.91 -4.78
CA VAL A 102 -5.17 5.39 -5.48
C VAL A 102 -6.44 6.00 -4.88
N GLU A 103 -6.61 5.91 -3.56
CA GLU A 103 -7.79 6.45 -2.85
C GLU A 103 -7.95 7.96 -3.10
N HIS A 104 -6.86 8.71 -3.10
CA HIS A 104 -6.87 10.13 -3.40
C HIS A 104 -7.29 10.41 -4.85
N LEU A 105 -6.76 9.67 -5.84
CA LEU A 105 -7.14 9.82 -7.24
C LEU A 105 -8.59 9.41 -7.52
N GLU A 106 -9.09 8.39 -6.83
CA GLU A 106 -10.51 7.99 -6.87
C GLU A 106 -11.41 9.09 -6.32
N SER A 107 -11.02 9.71 -5.20
CA SER A 107 -11.73 10.86 -4.63
C SER A 107 -11.79 12.04 -5.60
N ILE A 108 -10.67 12.37 -6.27
CA ILE A 108 -10.65 13.41 -7.30
C ILE A 108 -11.51 13.03 -8.51
N SER A 109 -11.51 11.76 -8.92
CA SER A 109 -12.37 11.29 -10.01
C SER A 109 -13.85 11.48 -9.67
N THR A 110 -14.24 11.09 -8.46
CA THR A 110 -15.61 11.32 -7.95
C THR A 110 -15.96 12.81 -7.91
N SER A 111 -15.02 13.65 -7.46
CA SER A 111 -15.21 15.11 -7.44
C SER A 111 -15.46 15.69 -8.86
N LEU A 112 -14.76 15.14 -9.87
CA LEU A 112 -14.98 15.51 -11.27
C LEU A 112 -16.36 15.08 -11.77
N ASP A 113 -16.83 13.89 -11.39
CA ASP A 113 -18.14 13.36 -11.80
C ASP A 113 -19.30 14.14 -11.21
N ILE A 114 -19.16 14.66 -9.99
CA ILE A 114 -20.19 15.45 -9.32
C ILE A 114 -20.11 16.97 -9.58
N ALA A 115 -19.05 17.44 -10.22
CA ALA A 115 -18.89 18.86 -10.56
C ALA A 115 -20.00 19.33 -11.49
N GLN A 116 -20.72 20.38 -11.08
CA GLN A 116 -21.85 20.93 -11.85
C GLN A 116 -21.56 22.30 -12.48
N LYS A 117 -20.52 22.98 -11.96
CA LYS A 117 -20.19 24.36 -12.37
C LYS A 117 -18.69 24.46 -12.66
N GLU A 118 -18.32 25.44 -13.47
CA GLU A 118 -16.93 25.75 -13.77
C GLU A 118 -16.11 26.06 -12.52
N GLU A 119 -16.73 26.67 -11.52
CA GLU A 119 -16.11 26.99 -10.22
C GLU A 119 -15.67 25.72 -9.47
N ASP A 120 -16.44 24.63 -9.58
CA ASP A 120 -16.11 23.33 -8.99
C ASP A 120 -14.84 22.76 -9.65
N LEU A 121 -14.73 22.86 -10.98
CA LEU A 121 -13.56 22.42 -11.74
C LEU A 121 -12.30 23.24 -11.43
N VAL A 122 -12.46 24.54 -11.16
CA VAL A 122 -11.33 25.39 -10.74
C VAL A 122 -10.74 24.90 -9.42
N GLN A 123 -11.56 24.55 -8.45
CA GLN A 123 -11.12 24.06 -7.15
C GLN A 123 -10.42 22.70 -7.28
N ILE A 124 -10.99 21.76 -8.05
CA ILE A 124 -10.37 20.45 -8.33
C ILE A 124 -9.03 20.62 -9.04
N ARG A 125 -8.94 21.57 -9.97
CA ARG A 125 -7.68 21.87 -10.66
C ARG A 125 -6.59 22.37 -9.70
N GLU A 126 -6.93 23.23 -8.76
CA GLU A 126 -5.97 23.69 -7.74
C GLU A 126 -5.52 22.53 -6.83
N GLU A 127 -6.41 21.60 -6.48
CA GLU A 127 -6.05 20.37 -5.76
C GLU A 127 -5.08 19.50 -6.55
N LEU A 128 -5.31 19.27 -7.85
CA LEU A 128 -4.41 18.54 -8.73
C LEU A 128 -3.02 19.19 -8.87
N ILE A 129 -2.99 20.54 -8.85
CA ILE A 129 -1.73 21.30 -8.86
C ILE A 129 -1.00 21.14 -7.52
N ALA A 130 -1.70 21.27 -6.41
CA ALA A 130 -1.14 21.14 -5.07
C ALA A 130 -0.58 19.74 -4.82
N SER A 131 -1.26 18.72 -5.33
CA SER A 131 -0.84 17.31 -5.25
C SER A 131 0.20 16.92 -6.31
N GLY A 132 0.62 17.85 -7.19
CA GLY A 132 1.68 17.62 -8.18
C GLY A 132 1.27 16.81 -9.42
N TYR A 133 0.00 16.49 -9.62
CA TYR A 133 -0.48 15.74 -10.80
C TYR A 133 -0.47 16.58 -12.08
N ILE A 134 -0.67 17.89 -11.97
CA ILE A 134 -0.59 18.80 -13.09
C ILE A 134 0.31 20.00 -12.75
N ARG A 135 0.98 20.53 -13.77
CA ARG A 135 1.79 21.73 -13.61
C ARG A 135 0.96 22.98 -13.85
N ARG A 136 1.19 24.02 -13.06
CA ARG A 136 0.63 25.35 -13.33
C ARG A 136 1.23 25.87 -14.63
N LYS A 137 0.39 26.15 -15.64
CA LYS A 137 0.85 26.73 -16.91
C LYS A 137 1.09 28.23 -16.74
N GLY A 138 2.28 28.70 -17.11
CA GLY A 138 2.63 30.12 -17.26
C GLY A 138 3.81 30.57 -16.40
N PRO A 139 4.63 31.52 -16.93
CA PRO A 139 5.63 32.19 -16.12
C PRO A 139 4.91 33.25 -15.30
N GLY A 140 4.94 33.13 -14.00
CA GLY A 140 4.48 34.26 -13.21
C GLY A 140 3.89 33.88 -11.87
N ARG A 141 4.10 34.74 -10.91
CA ARG A 141 3.34 34.83 -9.67
C ARG A 141 1.85 34.94 -10.02
N GLY A 142 1.20 33.80 -10.20
CA GLY A 142 -0.23 33.75 -10.52
C GLY A 142 -1.02 34.49 -9.45
N LYS A 143 -1.93 35.36 -9.86
CA LYS A 143 -2.96 35.87 -8.97
C LYS A 143 -3.57 34.67 -8.26
N LYS A 144 -3.76 34.75 -6.94
CA LYS A 144 -4.50 33.71 -6.18
C LYS A 144 -5.83 33.50 -6.88
N VAL A 145 -6.07 32.27 -7.30
CA VAL A 145 -7.35 31.89 -7.90
C VAL A 145 -8.39 32.03 -6.79
N LYS A 146 -9.43 32.83 -7.06
CA LYS A 146 -10.53 32.99 -6.11
C LYS A 146 -11.40 31.74 -6.19
N ILE A 147 -11.46 30.99 -5.10
CA ILE A 147 -12.34 29.83 -4.97
C ILE A 147 -13.73 30.34 -4.57
N THR A 148 -14.71 30.09 -5.42
CA THR A 148 -16.11 30.50 -5.25
C THR A 148 -17.06 29.31 -5.14
N SER A 149 -16.58 28.09 -5.41
CA SER A 149 -17.36 26.86 -5.22
C SER A 149 -17.70 26.67 -3.76
N VAL A 150 -18.97 26.32 -3.50
CA VAL A 150 -19.52 26.06 -2.16
C VAL A 150 -20.06 24.65 -2.08
N PRO A 151 -20.10 24.03 -0.89
CA PRO A 151 -20.72 22.72 -0.68
C PRO A 151 -22.18 22.66 -1.14
N PHE A 152 -22.68 21.47 -1.40
CA PHE A 152 -24.13 21.28 -1.53
C PHE A 152 -24.78 21.52 -0.17
N HIS A 153 -25.96 22.15 -0.20
CA HIS A 153 -26.78 22.38 0.98
C HIS A 153 -28.19 21.82 0.73
N TYR A 154 -28.61 20.98 1.62
CA TYR A 154 -29.93 20.35 1.63
C TYR A 154 -30.60 20.59 2.99
N VAL A 155 -31.92 20.50 3.03
CA VAL A 155 -32.69 20.51 4.29
C VAL A 155 -33.43 19.17 4.39
N SER A 156 -33.30 18.50 5.52
CA SER A 156 -34.03 17.26 5.78
C SER A 156 -35.53 17.51 5.98
N VAL A 157 -36.31 16.43 5.95
CA VAL A 157 -37.76 16.51 6.22
C VAL A 157 -38.05 17.07 7.62
N ASP A 158 -37.14 16.81 8.57
CA ASP A 158 -37.25 17.27 9.97
C ASP A 158 -36.65 18.68 10.18
N GLY A 159 -36.21 19.35 9.11
CA GLY A 159 -35.70 20.70 9.15
C GLY A 159 -34.21 20.85 9.50
N TYR A 160 -33.43 19.77 9.46
CA TYR A 160 -31.98 19.84 9.67
C TYR A 160 -31.25 20.26 8.40
N ASP A 161 -30.26 21.13 8.55
CA ASP A 161 -29.36 21.51 7.48
C ASP A 161 -28.33 20.41 7.22
N ILE A 162 -28.16 19.99 5.95
CA ILE A 162 -27.23 18.95 5.53
C ILE A 162 -26.26 19.57 4.52
N TYR A 163 -24.98 19.60 4.85
CA TYR A 163 -23.92 20.09 3.97
C TYR A 163 -23.08 18.93 3.43
N VAL A 164 -22.85 18.91 2.12
CA VAL A 164 -22.05 17.87 1.44
C VAL A 164 -20.97 18.54 0.61
N GLY A 165 -19.71 18.27 0.95
CA GLY A 165 -18.57 18.77 0.19
C GLY A 165 -18.48 18.12 -1.20
N LYS A 166 -18.10 18.90 -2.20
CA LYS A 166 -17.94 18.47 -3.59
C LYS A 166 -16.51 17.97 -3.90
N ASN A 167 -15.58 18.19 -2.99
CA ASN A 167 -14.18 17.81 -3.11
C ASN A 167 -13.51 17.74 -1.73
N ASN A 168 -12.25 17.29 -1.70
CA ASN A 168 -11.53 17.08 -0.45
C ASN A 168 -11.35 18.35 0.38
N TYR A 169 -11.09 19.51 -0.26
CA TYR A 169 -10.95 20.79 0.46
C TYR A 169 -12.24 21.20 1.16
N GLN A 170 -13.39 21.04 0.48
CA GLN A 170 -14.69 21.37 1.09
C GLN A 170 -15.04 20.38 2.22
N ASN A 171 -14.72 19.10 2.07
CA ASN A 171 -14.92 18.09 3.12
C ASN A 171 -14.07 18.42 4.35
N GLU A 172 -12.80 18.80 4.15
CA GLU A 172 -11.91 19.22 5.23
C GLU A 172 -12.43 20.49 5.92
N GLU A 173 -12.88 21.48 5.17
CA GLU A 173 -13.44 22.71 5.72
C GLU A 173 -14.73 22.46 6.51
N LEU A 174 -15.63 21.63 5.99
CA LEU A 174 -16.85 21.23 6.71
C LEU A 174 -16.52 20.51 8.01
N THR A 175 -15.60 19.55 7.98
CA THR A 175 -15.28 18.71 9.13
C THR A 175 -14.53 19.47 10.24
N PHE A 176 -13.55 20.30 9.85
CA PHE A 176 -12.63 20.90 10.85
C PHE A 176 -12.86 22.36 11.16
N ARG A 177 -13.69 23.05 10.36
CA ARG A 177 -13.92 24.50 10.56
C ARG A 177 -15.37 24.86 10.73
N PHE A 178 -16.28 24.13 10.06
CA PHE A 178 -17.71 24.44 10.05
C PHE A 178 -18.46 23.61 11.10
N ALA A 179 -18.27 22.30 11.13
CA ALA A 179 -18.91 21.41 12.08
C ALA A 179 -18.48 21.71 13.52
N THR A 180 -19.40 21.60 14.45
CA THR A 180 -19.17 21.75 15.89
C THR A 180 -19.42 20.44 16.61
N GLY A 181 -18.97 20.32 17.86
CA GLY A 181 -19.12 19.07 18.64
C GLY A 181 -20.55 18.70 18.98
N GLY A 182 -21.53 19.43 18.53
CA GLY A 182 -22.97 19.19 18.72
C GLY A 182 -23.73 18.85 17.43
N ASP A 183 -23.03 18.81 16.29
CA ASP A 183 -23.61 18.55 14.96
C ASP A 183 -23.71 17.06 14.64
#